data_ae56d2b8189a0453cd95cf37a400cffe
#
_entry.id   ae56d2b8189a0453cd95cf37a400cffe
#
_cell.length_a   1.000
_cell.length_b   1.000
_cell.length_c   1.000
_cell.angle_alpha   90.00
_cell.angle_beta   90.00
_cell.angle_gamma   90.00
#
_symmetry.space_group_name_H-M   'P 1'
#
loop_
_entity.id
_entity.type
_entity.pdbx_description
1 polymer ?
#
loop_
_entity_poly.entity_id
_entity_poly.type
_entity_poly.pdbx_seq_one_letter_code
_entity_poly.pdbx_strand_id
1 'polypeptide(L)'
;MKSSISVDVKKLMQRSAYEKVIYDLMQASSLVFPGHYEHIEKQSKKECDFIEVTNKTKYDAKLVMTTQLGKAFLSRNGNVNNYIEEMHKEAVEFSNHFQTERKRIDDHKLYKVVVENIKKTQEDENVILFIPYPVVPDAENFPLKGAKDFLTFIYQSLTANKIVGSREIYVIYLACDGKIVLRNMKTDKREYVDCPELNEYISYKSFGVEKTIK
;
A
#
# COMPACT_ATOMS: atom_id res chain seq x y z
N MET A 1 11.47 16.39 -12.70
CA MET A 1 12.30 15.19 -12.97
C MET A 1 11.48 14.00 -12.51
N LYS A 2 11.24 12.99 -13.36
CA LYS A 2 10.66 11.73 -12.90
C LYS A 2 11.77 10.99 -12.16
N SER A 3 11.61 10.74 -10.89
CA SER A 3 12.49 9.85 -10.14
C SER A 3 12.20 8.42 -10.58
N SER A 4 13.18 7.74 -11.15
CA SER A 4 13.13 6.30 -11.36
C SER A 4 13.93 5.64 -10.25
N ILE A 5 13.34 4.67 -9.60
CA ILE A 5 14.03 3.83 -8.62
C ILE A 5 14.11 2.43 -9.21
N SER A 6 15.30 1.86 -9.25
CA SER A 6 15.43 0.43 -9.46
C SER A 6 15.09 -0.28 -8.16
N VAL A 7 13.96 -0.94 -8.11
CA VAL A 7 13.52 -1.73 -6.97
C VAL A 7 13.68 -3.20 -7.33
N ASP A 8 14.49 -3.91 -6.57
CA ASP A 8 14.54 -5.37 -6.68
C ASP A 8 13.19 -5.94 -6.22
N VAL A 9 12.36 -6.35 -7.18
CA VAL A 9 11.01 -6.90 -6.93
C VAL A 9 11.07 -8.10 -5.98
N LYS A 10 12.15 -8.89 -6.00
CA LYS A 10 12.33 -9.98 -5.05
C LYS A 10 12.48 -9.47 -3.62
N LYS A 11 13.07 -8.28 -3.43
CA LYS A 11 13.16 -7.64 -2.11
C LYS A 11 11.83 -7.05 -1.67
N LEU A 12 11.02 -6.53 -2.59
CA LEU A 12 9.64 -6.13 -2.28
C LEU A 12 8.84 -7.28 -1.68
N MET A 13 9.10 -8.50 -2.13
CA MET A 13 8.44 -9.72 -1.69
C MET A 13 9.07 -10.35 -0.43
N GLN A 14 10.12 -9.76 0.14
CA GLN A 14 10.75 -10.24 1.37
C GLN A 14 10.33 -9.41 2.56
N ARG A 15 9.66 -10.01 3.55
CA ARG A 15 9.19 -9.32 4.76
C ARG A 15 10.30 -8.53 5.47
N SER A 16 11.52 -9.04 5.45
CA SER A 16 12.68 -8.40 6.10
C SER A 16 13.22 -7.19 5.33
N ALA A 17 12.77 -6.95 4.12
CA ALA A 17 13.32 -5.91 3.24
C ALA A 17 12.33 -4.78 2.89
N TYR A 18 11.03 -4.93 3.21
CA TYR A 18 10.03 -3.94 2.81
C TYR A 18 10.29 -2.56 3.43
N GLU A 19 10.77 -2.50 4.66
CA GLU A 19 11.10 -1.24 5.33
C GLU A 19 12.21 -0.49 4.59
N LYS A 20 13.23 -1.22 4.11
CA LYS A 20 14.30 -0.63 3.29
C LYS A 20 13.76 -0.07 1.97
N VAL A 21 12.83 -0.76 1.34
CA VAL A 21 12.20 -0.27 0.11
C VAL A 21 11.38 0.98 0.39
N ILE A 22 10.60 1.00 1.47
CA ILE A 22 9.86 2.21 1.89
C ILE A 22 10.81 3.36 2.13
N TYR A 23 11.91 3.13 2.83
CA TYR A 23 12.93 4.15 3.07
C TYR A 23 13.48 4.75 1.78
N ASP A 24 13.87 3.90 0.83
CA ASP A 24 14.40 4.35 -0.46
C ASP A 24 13.34 5.16 -1.25
N LEU A 25 12.08 4.75 -1.19
CA LEU A 25 10.96 5.49 -1.79
C LEU A 25 10.71 6.85 -1.11
N MET A 26 10.79 6.92 0.22
CA MET A 26 10.66 8.18 0.96
C MET A 26 11.77 9.15 0.59
N GLN A 27 13.02 8.67 0.50
CA GLN A 27 14.17 9.50 0.12
C GLN A 27 14.08 10.04 -1.32
N ALA A 28 13.48 9.28 -2.23
CA ALA A 28 13.29 9.69 -3.61
C ALA A 28 12.06 10.56 -3.83
N SER A 29 11.14 10.58 -2.88
CA SER A 29 9.91 11.36 -2.96
C SER A 29 10.18 12.84 -2.69
N SER A 30 9.59 13.70 -3.52
CA SER A 30 9.67 15.16 -3.34
C SER A 30 8.32 15.80 -3.03
N LEU A 31 7.23 15.09 -3.32
CA LEU A 31 5.87 15.60 -3.20
C LEU A 31 5.12 15.03 -2.00
N VAL A 32 5.22 13.72 -1.78
CA VAL A 32 4.51 13.01 -0.70
C VAL A 32 5.35 12.98 0.56
N PHE A 33 6.66 12.79 0.43
CA PHE A 33 7.62 12.81 1.51
C PHE A 33 8.71 13.86 1.23
N PRO A 34 8.42 15.16 1.42
CA PRO A 34 9.34 16.24 1.01
C PRO A 34 10.51 16.48 1.96
N GLY A 35 10.68 15.65 2.99
CA GLY A 35 11.70 15.80 4.03
C GLY A 35 12.95 14.97 3.80
N HIS A 36 13.81 14.97 4.80
CA HIS A 36 14.94 14.06 4.93
C HIS A 36 14.66 13.08 6.06
N TYR A 37 14.82 11.80 5.82
CA TYR A 37 14.40 10.73 6.72
C TYR A 37 15.58 9.87 7.16
N GLU A 38 15.53 9.40 8.38
CA GLU A 38 16.42 8.38 8.92
C GLU A 38 15.63 7.11 9.19
N HIS A 39 16.19 5.97 8.80
CA HIS A 39 15.68 4.65 9.15
C HIS A 39 16.22 4.26 10.52
N ILE A 40 15.32 3.91 11.43
CA ILE A 40 15.67 3.53 12.79
C ILE A 40 15.77 2.00 12.87
N GLU A 41 16.96 1.51 13.18
CA GLU A 41 17.14 0.09 13.52
C GLU A 41 16.48 -0.18 14.88
N LYS A 42 15.31 -0.76 14.87
CA LYS A 42 14.50 -0.99 16.08
C LYS A 42 15.24 -1.88 17.08
N GLN A 43 15.47 -1.35 18.28
CA GLN A 43 15.91 -2.12 19.44
C GLN A 43 14.72 -2.61 20.26
N SER A 44 13.54 -2.02 20.07
CA SER A 44 12.30 -2.41 20.75
C SER A 44 11.09 -2.31 19.83
N LYS A 45 10.00 -3.00 20.18
CA LYS A 45 8.72 -2.93 19.46
C LYS A 45 7.99 -1.57 19.60
N LYS A 46 8.52 -0.67 20.44
CA LYS A 46 7.93 0.65 20.70
C LYS A 46 8.60 1.77 19.89
N GLU A 47 9.60 1.45 19.11
CA GLU A 47 10.29 2.43 18.28
C GLU A 47 9.63 2.54 16.91
N CYS A 48 9.58 3.77 16.36
CA CYS A 48 9.14 4.01 15.01
C CYS A 48 10.13 3.46 13.99
N ASP A 49 9.71 3.29 12.74
CA ASP A 49 10.61 2.83 11.67
C ASP A 49 11.44 3.96 11.08
N PHE A 50 10.84 5.17 10.97
CA PHE A 50 11.49 6.32 10.35
C PHE A 50 11.23 7.59 11.14
N ILE A 51 12.20 8.51 11.08
CA ILE A 51 12.08 9.86 11.64
C ILE A 51 12.42 10.88 10.55
N GLU A 52 11.55 11.85 10.34
CA GLU A 52 11.88 13.04 9.58
C GLU A 52 12.81 13.91 10.43
N VAL A 53 14.00 14.23 9.88
CA VAL A 53 15.11 14.77 10.66
C VAL A 53 14.85 16.18 11.21
N THR A 54 14.17 17.02 10.42
CA THR A 54 13.95 18.44 10.74
C THR A 54 12.90 18.62 11.83
N ASN A 55 11.72 18.03 11.63
CA ASN A 55 10.57 18.21 12.51
C ASN A 55 10.42 17.12 13.56
N LYS A 56 11.30 16.11 13.53
CA LYS A 56 11.26 14.93 14.41
C LYS A 56 9.94 14.15 14.32
N THR A 57 9.28 14.27 13.17
CA THR A 57 8.04 13.54 12.91
C THR A 57 8.33 12.05 12.74
N LYS A 58 7.60 11.23 13.48
CA LYS A 58 7.78 9.77 13.50
C LYS A 58 6.85 9.09 12.51
N TYR A 59 7.31 8.00 11.91
CA TYR A 59 6.55 7.18 11.00
C TYR A 59 6.73 5.70 11.33
N ASP A 60 5.64 4.96 11.34
CA ASP A 60 5.64 3.53 11.54
C ASP A 60 5.06 2.85 10.27
N ALA A 61 5.85 1.96 9.67
CA ALA A 61 5.48 1.26 8.45
C ALA A 61 4.76 -0.05 8.78
N LYS A 62 3.66 -0.29 8.11
CA LYS A 62 2.86 -1.49 8.28
C LYS A 62 2.62 -2.18 6.94
N LEU A 63 3.03 -3.44 6.89
CA LEU A 63 2.73 -4.29 5.75
C LEU A 63 1.26 -4.70 5.80
N VAL A 64 0.51 -4.34 4.77
CA VAL A 64 -0.92 -4.64 4.65
C VAL A 64 -1.10 -5.88 3.78
N MET A 65 -1.37 -7.00 4.41
CA MET A 65 -1.58 -8.29 3.75
C MET A 65 -2.67 -9.07 4.42
N THR A 66 -3.48 -9.76 3.62
CA THR A 66 -4.33 -10.83 4.15
C THR A 66 -3.50 -12.04 4.55
N THR A 67 -4.10 -12.93 5.33
CA THR A 67 -3.40 -14.14 5.80
C THR A 67 -2.89 -15.01 4.65
N GLN A 68 -3.66 -15.11 3.56
CA GLN A 68 -3.31 -15.91 2.38
C GLN A 68 -2.14 -15.30 1.62
N LEU A 69 -2.23 -14.00 1.29
CA LEU A 69 -1.12 -13.26 0.70
C LEU A 69 0.12 -13.30 1.58
N GLY A 70 -0.05 -13.14 2.90
CA GLY A 70 1.04 -13.24 3.84
C GLY A 70 1.75 -14.59 3.82
N LYS A 71 1.02 -15.70 3.69
CA LYS A 71 1.61 -17.04 3.55
C LYS A 71 2.37 -17.20 2.23
N ALA A 72 1.79 -16.75 1.12
CA ALA A 72 2.46 -16.79 -0.18
C ALA A 72 3.72 -15.94 -0.20
N PHE A 73 3.68 -14.75 0.41
CA PHE A 73 4.78 -13.82 0.51
C PHE A 73 5.92 -14.32 1.41
N LEU A 74 5.57 -14.99 2.51
CA LEU A 74 6.54 -15.45 3.52
C LEU A 74 7.13 -16.81 3.23
N SER A 75 6.62 -17.54 2.23
CA SER A 75 7.18 -18.85 1.90
C SER A 75 8.61 -18.68 1.42
N ARG A 76 9.58 -19.33 2.12
CA ARG A 76 11.01 -19.23 1.80
C ARG A 76 11.36 -19.70 0.38
N ASN A 77 10.51 -20.52 -0.21
CA ASN A 77 10.57 -20.95 -1.59
C ASN A 77 9.54 -20.20 -2.44
N GLY A 78 9.18 -18.97 -2.05
CA GLY A 78 8.12 -18.20 -2.64
C GLY A 78 8.18 -18.22 -4.15
N ASN A 79 7.37 -19.07 -4.73
CA ASN A 79 7.12 -19.04 -6.15
C ASN A 79 6.36 -17.76 -6.42
N VAL A 80 6.97 -16.85 -7.15
CA VAL A 80 6.37 -15.58 -7.56
C VAL A 80 4.99 -15.81 -8.19
N ASN A 81 4.83 -16.92 -8.93
CA ASN A 81 3.55 -17.29 -9.54
C ASN A 81 2.46 -17.53 -8.49
N ASN A 82 2.75 -18.21 -7.39
CA ASN A 82 1.77 -18.42 -6.31
C ASN A 82 1.35 -17.09 -5.67
N TYR A 83 2.28 -16.17 -5.52
CA TYR A 83 1.99 -14.84 -4.99
C TYR A 83 1.07 -14.05 -5.95
N ILE A 84 1.36 -14.10 -7.25
CA ILE A 84 0.54 -13.46 -8.29
C ILE A 84 -0.87 -14.09 -8.32
N GLU A 85 -0.98 -15.41 -8.23
CA GLU A 85 -2.28 -16.09 -8.17
C GLU A 85 -3.11 -15.65 -6.96
N GLU A 86 -2.49 -15.55 -5.78
CA GLU A 86 -3.19 -15.10 -4.57
C GLU A 86 -3.58 -13.62 -4.66
N MET A 87 -2.75 -12.77 -5.27
CA MET A 87 -3.12 -11.37 -5.55
C MET A 87 -4.33 -11.30 -6.48
N HIS A 88 -4.36 -12.13 -7.52
CA HIS A 88 -5.49 -12.17 -8.44
C HIS A 88 -6.79 -12.60 -7.73
N LYS A 89 -6.72 -13.65 -6.91
CA LYS A 89 -7.87 -14.09 -6.09
C LYS A 89 -8.37 -12.97 -5.17
N GLU A 90 -7.45 -12.26 -4.51
CA GLU A 90 -7.80 -11.13 -3.65
C GLU A 90 -8.47 -10.00 -4.43
N ALA A 91 -7.98 -9.68 -5.63
CA ALA A 91 -8.58 -8.64 -6.47
C ALA A 91 -9.99 -9.02 -6.93
N VAL A 92 -10.21 -10.28 -7.32
CA VAL A 92 -11.54 -10.81 -7.70
C VAL A 92 -12.49 -10.80 -6.51
N GLU A 93 -12.05 -11.28 -5.35
CA GLU A 93 -12.86 -11.28 -4.13
C GLU A 93 -13.24 -9.87 -3.72
N PHE A 94 -12.31 -8.94 -3.85
CA PHE A 94 -12.56 -7.53 -3.61
C PHE A 94 -13.66 -6.98 -4.52
N SER A 95 -13.54 -7.22 -5.82
CA SER A 95 -14.55 -6.81 -6.79
C SER A 95 -15.93 -7.39 -6.45
N ASN A 96 -15.99 -8.67 -6.13
CA ASN A 96 -17.25 -9.35 -5.77
C ASN A 96 -17.86 -8.76 -4.49
N HIS A 97 -17.06 -8.49 -3.49
CA HIS A 97 -17.54 -7.93 -2.22
C HIS A 97 -18.32 -6.64 -2.41
N PHE A 98 -17.81 -5.71 -3.22
CA PHE A 98 -18.41 -4.39 -3.38
C PHE A 98 -19.38 -4.28 -4.55
N GLN A 99 -19.09 -4.91 -5.68
CA GLN A 99 -19.90 -4.77 -6.89
C GLN A 99 -21.10 -5.73 -6.89
N THR A 100 -20.87 -6.98 -6.50
CA THR A 100 -21.87 -8.03 -6.58
C THR A 100 -22.67 -8.16 -5.30
N GLU A 101 -21.98 -8.23 -4.17
CA GLU A 101 -22.62 -8.50 -2.87
C GLU A 101 -23.04 -7.22 -2.14
N ARG A 102 -22.57 -6.05 -2.57
CA ARG A 102 -22.86 -4.73 -1.98
C ARG A 102 -22.66 -4.67 -0.46
N LYS A 103 -21.68 -5.40 0.05
CA LYS A 103 -21.35 -5.46 1.46
C LYS A 103 -20.70 -4.16 1.96
N ARG A 104 -20.75 -3.96 3.26
CA ARG A 104 -20.09 -2.82 3.90
C ARG A 104 -18.58 -2.98 3.86
N ILE A 105 -17.87 -1.85 3.82
CA ILE A 105 -16.39 -1.84 3.88
C ILE A 105 -15.86 -2.45 5.17
N ASP A 106 -16.55 -2.23 6.28
CA ASP A 106 -16.16 -2.70 7.61
C ASP A 106 -16.09 -4.24 7.70
N ASP A 107 -16.81 -4.93 6.84
CA ASP A 107 -16.81 -6.38 6.77
C ASP A 107 -15.67 -6.93 5.92
N HIS A 108 -15.04 -6.08 5.11
CA HIS A 108 -13.97 -6.50 4.22
C HIS A 108 -12.68 -6.81 4.97
N LYS A 109 -12.03 -7.93 4.64
CA LYS A 109 -10.81 -8.38 5.32
C LYS A 109 -9.65 -7.37 5.24
N LEU A 110 -9.48 -6.71 4.09
CA LEU A 110 -8.43 -5.70 3.92
C LEU A 110 -8.65 -4.51 4.85
N TYR A 111 -9.90 -4.02 4.99
CA TYR A 111 -10.21 -2.96 5.94
C TYR A 111 -9.86 -3.35 7.37
N LYS A 112 -10.21 -4.57 7.78
CA LYS A 112 -9.88 -5.09 9.12
C LYS A 112 -8.37 -5.12 9.37
N VAL A 113 -7.60 -5.58 8.38
CA VAL A 113 -6.12 -5.59 8.45
C VAL A 113 -5.57 -4.17 8.58
N VAL A 114 -6.10 -3.21 7.82
CA VAL A 114 -5.70 -1.80 7.92
C VAL A 114 -5.99 -1.25 9.31
N VAL A 115 -7.20 -1.48 9.84
CA VAL A 115 -7.60 -1.04 11.19
C VAL A 115 -6.68 -1.63 12.27
N GLU A 116 -6.40 -2.93 12.21
CA GLU A 116 -5.49 -3.58 13.14
C GLU A 116 -4.07 -3.02 13.08
N ASN A 117 -3.57 -2.72 11.90
CA ASN A 117 -2.25 -2.14 11.73
C ASN A 117 -2.17 -0.73 12.30
N ILE A 118 -3.18 0.11 12.05
CA ILE A 118 -3.23 1.47 12.61
C ILE A 118 -3.31 1.43 14.15
N LYS A 119 -4.10 0.52 14.72
CA LYS A 119 -4.20 0.36 16.17
C LYS A 119 -2.92 -0.09 16.87
N LYS A 120 -2.00 -0.73 16.13
CA LYS A 120 -0.68 -1.14 16.65
C LYS A 120 0.35 -0.02 16.65
N THR A 121 0.10 1.06 15.92
CA THR A 121 0.97 2.23 15.84
C THR A 121 0.69 3.18 16.98
N GLN A 122 1.70 3.84 17.53
CA GLN A 122 1.54 4.81 18.60
C GLN A 122 0.77 6.05 18.11
N GLU A 123 0.11 6.76 19.03
CA GLU A 123 -0.78 7.88 18.65
C GLU A 123 -0.02 9.10 18.11
N ASP A 124 1.26 9.24 18.47
CA ASP A 124 2.14 10.31 18.01
C ASP A 124 2.92 9.97 16.73
N GLU A 125 2.64 8.83 16.12
CA GLU A 125 3.29 8.37 14.90
C GLU A 125 2.34 8.41 13.71
N ASN A 126 2.83 8.91 12.58
CA ASN A 126 2.17 8.75 11.29
C ASN A 126 2.30 7.32 10.79
N VAL A 127 1.35 6.87 9.99
CA VAL A 127 1.29 5.48 9.53
C VAL A 127 1.57 5.41 8.03
N ILE A 128 2.52 4.55 7.65
CA ILE A 128 2.75 4.19 6.26
C ILE A 128 2.20 2.78 6.03
N LEU A 129 1.13 2.68 5.29
CA LEU A 129 0.54 1.41 4.89
C LEU A 129 1.17 0.96 3.56
N PHE A 130 1.99 -0.08 3.61
CA PHE A 130 2.56 -0.67 2.41
C PHE A 130 1.70 -1.84 1.94
N ILE A 131 1.14 -1.70 0.75
CA ILE A 131 0.28 -2.70 0.09
C ILE A 131 1.08 -3.28 -1.08
N PRO A 132 1.74 -4.43 -0.93
CA PRO A 132 2.66 -4.99 -1.93
C PRO A 132 1.94 -5.71 -3.08
N TYR A 133 0.77 -5.23 -3.45
CA TYR A 133 -0.01 -5.75 -4.59
C TYR A 133 -0.79 -4.61 -5.24
N PRO A 134 -1.20 -4.78 -6.49
CA PRO A 134 -2.00 -3.79 -7.17
C PRO A 134 -3.34 -3.60 -6.47
N VAL A 135 -3.54 -2.42 -5.94
CA VAL A 135 -4.89 -1.95 -5.60
C VAL A 135 -5.46 -1.44 -6.91
N VAL A 136 -6.59 -1.97 -7.34
CA VAL A 136 -7.28 -1.48 -8.54
C VAL A 136 -7.59 0.00 -8.29
N PRO A 137 -6.79 0.93 -8.84
CA PRO A 137 -6.81 2.29 -8.34
C PRO A 137 -8.00 3.07 -8.86
N ASP A 138 -8.23 3.02 -10.12
CA ASP A 138 -9.08 3.97 -10.81
C ASP A 138 -10.14 3.20 -11.60
N ALA A 139 -10.85 2.31 -10.92
CA ALA A 139 -12.08 1.87 -11.51
C ALA A 139 -13.01 3.09 -11.53
N GLU A 140 -12.99 3.84 -12.64
CA GLU A 140 -14.09 4.74 -13.01
C GLU A 140 -15.47 4.06 -12.86
N ASN A 141 -15.43 2.75 -12.72
CA ASN A 141 -16.55 1.84 -12.50
C ASN A 141 -16.74 1.39 -11.05
N PHE A 142 -16.00 1.89 -10.05
CA PHE A 142 -16.32 1.66 -8.65
C PHE A 142 -17.36 2.69 -8.20
N PRO A 143 -18.67 2.39 -8.23
CA PRO A 143 -19.70 3.32 -7.78
C PRO A 143 -19.76 3.32 -6.25
N LEU A 144 -18.67 3.61 -5.60
CA LEU A 144 -18.65 3.89 -4.17
C LEU A 144 -19.12 5.33 -4.02
N LYS A 145 -20.37 5.49 -3.69
CA LYS A 145 -21.05 6.78 -3.57
C LYS A 145 -20.21 7.76 -2.72
N GLY A 146 -19.64 8.76 -3.37
CA GLY A 146 -18.86 9.81 -2.71
C GLY A 146 -17.36 9.55 -2.54
N ALA A 147 -16.83 8.42 -3.01
CA ALA A 147 -15.40 8.14 -3.01
C ALA A 147 -14.84 8.05 -4.43
N LYS A 148 -13.68 8.67 -4.65
CA LYS A 148 -13.02 8.65 -5.96
C LYS A 148 -12.40 7.28 -6.29
N ASP A 149 -12.00 6.55 -5.27
CA ASP A 149 -11.38 5.23 -5.36
C ASP A 149 -11.51 4.48 -4.03
N PHE A 150 -11.13 3.21 -4.03
CA PHE A 150 -11.25 2.34 -2.86
C PHE A 150 -10.43 2.80 -1.65
N LEU A 151 -9.21 3.28 -1.85
CA LEU A 151 -8.38 3.77 -0.75
C LEU A 151 -8.99 5.01 -0.11
N THR A 152 -9.59 5.90 -0.91
CA THR A 152 -10.37 7.03 -0.42
C THR A 152 -11.55 6.56 0.43
N PHE A 153 -12.24 5.51 0.00
CA PHE A 153 -13.36 4.94 0.76
C PHE A 153 -12.91 4.33 2.09
N ILE A 154 -11.81 3.57 2.10
CA ILE A 154 -11.20 3.09 3.35
C ILE A 154 -10.88 4.26 4.27
N TYR A 155 -10.20 5.30 3.77
CA TYR A 155 -9.79 6.44 4.58
C TYR A 155 -10.97 7.21 5.16
N GLN A 156 -12.03 7.42 4.38
CA GLN A 156 -13.27 8.04 4.85
C GLN A 156 -13.91 7.24 5.96
N SER A 157 -13.98 5.91 5.83
CA SER A 157 -14.51 5.03 6.88
C SER A 157 -13.64 5.05 8.15
N LEU A 158 -12.32 5.03 8.01
CA LEU A 158 -11.39 5.14 9.14
C LEU A 158 -11.57 6.46 9.88
N THR A 159 -11.78 7.56 9.15
CA THR A 159 -12.01 8.89 9.72
C THR A 159 -13.35 8.98 10.43
N ALA A 160 -14.42 8.49 9.78
CA ALA A 160 -15.76 8.46 10.37
C ALA A 160 -15.82 7.64 11.67
N ASN A 161 -15.06 6.55 11.72
CA ASN A 161 -14.93 5.69 12.90
C ASN A 161 -13.88 6.19 13.92
N LYS A 162 -13.30 7.38 13.71
CA LYS A 162 -12.28 8.01 14.58
C LYS A 162 -11.02 7.16 14.81
N ILE A 163 -10.68 6.28 13.85
CA ILE A 163 -9.52 5.38 13.96
C ILE A 163 -8.21 6.12 13.63
N VAL A 164 -8.28 7.12 12.75
CA VAL A 164 -7.10 7.89 12.32
C VAL A 164 -6.54 8.76 13.44
N GLY A 165 -7.42 9.38 14.26
CA GLY A 165 -6.99 10.33 15.28
C GLY A 165 -6.32 11.57 14.68
N SER A 166 -5.21 12.01 15.27
CA SER A 166 -4.38 13.12 14.76
C SER A 166 -3.36 12.72 13.72
N ARG A 167 -3.20 11.42 13.47
CA ARG A 167 -2.17 10.86 12.59
C ARG A 167 -2.42 11.16 11.12
N GLU A 168 -1.36 11.26 10.35
CA GLU A 168 -1.46 11.19 8.89
C GLU A 168 -1.29 9.75 8.43
N ILE A 169 -2.08 9.35 7.43
CA ILE A 169 -2.02 8.03 6.81
C ILE A 169 -1.45 8.19 5.42
N TYR A 170 -0.37 7.51 5.18
CA TYR A 170 0.26 7.37 3.87
C TYR A 170 0.03 5.96 3.34
N VAL A 171 -0.15 5.83 2.05
CA VAL A 171 -0.29 4.52 1.40
C VAL A 171 0.75 4.42 0.30
N ILE A 172 1.49 3.33 0.30
CA ILE A 172 2.40 2.95 -0.78
C ILE A 172 1.87 1.66 -1.37
N TYR A 173 1.58 1.64 -2.67
CA TYR A 173 1.04 0.48 -3.34
C TYR A 173 1.57 0.31 -4.75
N LEU A 174 1.45 -0.89 -5.30
CA LEU A 174 1.86 -1.20 -6.66
C LEU A 174 0.73 -0.84 -7.64
N ALA A 175 1.08 -0.23 -8.76
CA ALA A 175 0.17 -0.01 -9.87
C ALA A 175 0.40 -1.04 -10.99
N CYS A 176 -0.66 -1.34 -11.74
CA CYS A 176 -0.58 -2.36 -12.80
C CYS A 176 0.25 -1.95 -14.03
N ASP A 177 0.77 -0.73 -14.06
CA ASP A 177 1.55 -0.17 -15.17
C ASP A 177 3.05 -0.05 -14.85
N GLY A 178 3.55 -0.87 -13.93
CA GLY A 178 4.95 -0.87 -13.52
C GLY A 178 5.36 0.33 -12.68
N LYS A 179 4.41 0.90 -11.95
CA LYS A 179 4.67 2.02 -11.05
C LYS A 179 4.41 1.64 -9.61
N ILE A 180 5.12 2.32 -8.72
CA ILE A 180 4.80 2.37 -7.30
C ILE A 180 4.16 3.72 -7.04
N VAL A 181 3.03 3.72 -6.35
CA VAL A 181 2.30 4.93 -6.01
C VAL A 181 2.50 5.24 -4.54
N LEU A 182 2.95 6.46 -4.25
CA LEU A 182 2.99 7.03 -2.92
C LEU A 182 1.81 8.01 -2.81
N ARG A 183 1.06 7.94 -1.71
CA ARG A 183 -0.11 8.78 -1.53
C ARG A 183 -0.28 9.21 -0.07
N ASN A 184 -0.47 10.51 0.15
CA ASN A 184 -0.96 11.03 1.43
C ASN A 184 -2.49 11.02 1.40
N MET A 185 -3.12 10.27 2.29
CA MET A 185 -4.57 10.07 2.26
C MET A 185 -5.37 11.30 2.69
N LYS A 186 -4.79 12.20 3.49
CA LYS A 186 -5.43 13.42 3.97
C LYS A 186 -5.47 14.51 2.90
N THR A 187 -4.36 14.70 2.19
CA THR A 187 -4.21 15.76 1.19
C THR A 187 -4.49 15.31 -0.23
N ASP A 188 -4.61 14.02 -0.45
CA ASP A 188 -4.68 13.33 -1.77
C ASP A 188 -3.47 13.59 -2.68
N LYS A 189 -2.37 14.09 -2.14
CA LYS A 189 -1.13 14.21 -2.90
C LYS A 189 -0.64 12.83 -3.31
N ARG A 190 -0.31 12.66 -4.59
CA ARG A 190 0.16 11.40 -5.19
C ARG A 190 1.46 11.62 -5.93
N GLU A 191 2.36 10.69 -5.80
CA GLU A 191 3.61 10.62 -6.55
C GLU A 191 3.78 9.22 -7.13
N TYR A 192 4.25 9.17 -8.37
CA TYR A 192 4.40 7.94 -9.14
C TYR A 192 5.87 7.71 -9.39
N VAL A 193 6.37 6.57 -8.95
CA VAL A 193 7.75 6.15 -9.14
C VAL A 193 7.77 5.03 -10.16
N ASP A 194 8.48 5.24 -11.27
CA ASP A 194 8.62 4.22 -12.30
C ASP A 194 9.46 3.04 -11.76
N CYS A 195 8.93 1.84 -11.86
CA CYS A 195 9.58 0.58 -11.49
C CYS A 195 9.35 -0.44 -12.62
N PRO A 196 10.14 -0.35 -13.71
CA PRO A 196 9.95 -1.18 -14.91
C PRO A 196 9.98 -2.69 -14.61
N GLU A 197 10.74 -3.09 -13.60
CA GLU A 197 10.88 -4.49 -13.18
C GLU A 197 9.55 -5.10 -12.74
N LEU A 198 8.60 -4.27 -12.27
CA LEU A 198 7.26 -4.74 -11.91
C LEU A 198 6.46 -5.23 -13.12
N ASN A 199 6.73 -4.73 -14.31
CA ASN A 199 6.02 -5.13 -15.53
C ASN A 199 6.22 -6.62 -15.88
N GLU A 200 7.34 -7.21 -15.47
CA GLU A 200 7.61 -8.63 -15.68
C GLU A 200 6.74 -9.52 -14.77
N TYR A 201 6.32 -9.00 -13.62
CA TYR A 201 5.60 -9.75 -12.60
C TYR A 201 4.11 -9.39 -12.53
N ILE A 202 3.77 -8.14 -12.89
CA ILE A 202 2.43 -7.60 -12.75
C ILE A 202 2.01 -6.99 -14.08
N SER A 203 1.41 -7.80 -14.95
CA SER A 203 0.83 -7.32 -16.21
C SER A 203 -0.68 -7.17 -16.09
N TYR A 204 -1.27 -6.27 -16.86
CA TYR A 204 -2.74 -6.16 -16.97
C TYR A 204 -3.40 -7.47 -17.37
N LYS A 205 -2.71 -8.32 -18.15
CA LYS A 205 -3.17 -9.66 -18.51
C LYS A 205 -3.35 -10.57 -17.29
N SER A 206 -2.51 -10.42 -16.28
CA SER A 206 -2.60 -11.20 -15.04
C SER A 206 -3.87 -10.88 -14.23
N PHE A 207 -4.48 -9.72 -14.48
CA PHE A 207 -5.70 -9.28 -13.78
C PHE A 207 -6.96 -9.36 -14.66
N GLY A 208 -6.88 -9.99 -15.83
CA GLY A 208 -8.03 -10.14 -16.73
C GLY A 208 -8.53 -8.81 -17.32
N VAL A 209 -7.77 -7.76 -17.20
CA VAL A 209 -8.08 -6.46 -17.80
C VAL A 209 -7.44 -6.42 -19.18
N GLU A 210 -8.19 -6.80 -20.20
CA GLU A 210 -7.79 -6.52 -21.58
C GLU A 210 -7.89 -5.01 -21.82
N LYS A 211 -6.74 -4.37 -21.98
CA LYS A 211 -6.70 -3.00 -22.45
C LYS A 211 -7.14 -2.98 -23.91
N THR A 212 -8.39 -2.63 -24.17
CA THR A 212 -8.78 -2.23 -25.51
C THR A 212 -8.14 -0.86 -25.76
N ILE A 213 -6.93 -0.89 -26.34
CA ILE A 213 -6.30 0.32 -26.85
C ILE A 213 -7.10 0.69 -28.10
N LYS A 214 -7.88 1.75 -28.03
CA LYS A 214 -8.45 2.45 -29.18
C LYS A 214 -7.46 3.50 -29.67
#